data_0dfd231667c64f91aee5ca7213e46fb5
#
_entry.id   0dfd231667c64f91aee5ca7213e46fb5
#
_cell.length_a   1.000
_cell.length_b   1.000
_cell.length_c   1.000
_cell.angle_alpha   90.00
_cell.angle_beta   90.00
_cell.angle_gamma   90.00
#
_symmetry.space_group_name_H-M   'P 1'
#
loop_
_entity.id
_entity.type
_entity.pdbx_description
1 polymer ?
#
loop_
_entity_poly.entity_id
_entity_poly.type
_entity_poly.pdbx_seq_one_letter_code
_entity_poly.pdbx_strand_id
1 'polypeptide(L)'
;MKIVNVKVIKSNRAVYCKILTDEGIIGLGESGAWGFLDASAQAIETFSQYLIGKDPMDIEHLWQSMYRYSHFRGAAIMGALSAIDIALWDIKGKYYNAPIWQLLGGKCRDKVRVYAHVNGCTVEEQVEHCLKAKEEGYTAVGHIN
;
A
#
# COMPACT_ATOMS: atom_id res chain seq x y z
N MET A 1 15.04 9.46 15.58
CA MET A 1 14.18 8.25 15.48
C MET A 1 14.90 7.18 14.67
N LYS A 2 14.76 5.91 15.07
CA LYS A 2 15.36 4.77 14.33
C LYS A 2 14.36 3.63 14.16
N ILE A 3 14.44 2.96 13.03
CA ILE A 3 13.69 1.72 12.78
C ILE A 3 14.31 0.62 13.65
N VAL A 4 13.49 0.00 14.51
CA VAL A 4 13.93 -1.09 15.40
C VAL A 4 13.41 -2.45 14.97
N ASN A 5 12.32 -2.48 14.20
CA ASN A 5 11.77 -3.73 13.69
C ASN A 5 10.93 -3.50 12.43
N VAL A 6 10.95 -4.46 11.51
CA VAL A 6 10.08 -4.53 10.34
C VAL A 6 9.41 -5.90 10.34
N LYS A 7 8.08 -5.93 10.42
CA LYS A 7 7.28 -7.16 10.46
C LYS A 7 6.46 -7.30 9.19
N VAL A 8 6.52 -8.48 8.61
CA VAL A 8 5.61 -8.88 7.52
C VAL A 8 4.37 -9.53 8.14
N ILE A 9 3.20 -9.09 7.72
CA ILE A 9 1.90 -9.64 8.12
C ILE A 9 1.20 -10.10 6.85
N LYS A 10 0.94 -11.40 6.76
CA LYS A 10 0.25 -12.02 5.62
C LYS A 10 -1.23 -12.22 5.94
N SER A 11 -2.08 -11.90 5.00
CA SER A 11 -3.48 -12.31 4.96
C SER A 11 -3.76 -13.06 3.66
N ASN A 12 -4.96 -13.63 3.50
CA ASN A 12 -5.32 -14.38 2.29
C ASN A 12 -5.26 -13.55 0.99
N ARG A 13 -5.31 -12.22 1.09
CA ARG A 13 -5.42 -11.31 -0.08
C ARG A 13 -4.41 -10.18 -0.08
N ALA A 14 -3.62 -10.01 0.98
CA ALA A 14 -2.72 -8.89 1.13
C ALA A 14 -1.47 -9.24 1.96
N VAL A 15 -0.40 -8.51 1.73
CA VAL A 15 0.80 -8.50 2.56
C VAL A 15 1.01 -7.10 3.09
N TYR A 16 1.16 -6.99 4.39
CA TYR A 16 1.43 -5.72 5.06
C TYR A 16 2.86 -5.67 5.58
N CYS A 17 3.45 -4.50 5.45
CA CYS A 17 4.71 -4.12 6.08
C CYS A 17 4.41 -3.25 7.30
N LYS A 18 4.78 -3.72 8.49
CA LYS A 18 4.68 -2.95 9.74
C LYS A 18 6.06 -2.58 10.22
N ILE A 19 6.36 -1.27 10.24
CA ILE A 19 7.64 -0.72 10.71
C ILE A 19 7.46 -0.16 12.11
N LEU A 20 8.35 -0.54 13.02
CA LEU A 20 8.37 -0.08 14.41
C LEU A 20 9.61 0.79 14.63
N THR A 21 9.44 1.90 15.35
CA THR A 21 10.52 2.82 15.70
C THR A 21 10.84 2.77 17.19
N ASP A 22 12.02 3.24 17.57
CA ASP A 22 12.47 3.38 18.96
C ASP A 22 11.68 4.44 19.75
N GLU A 23 10.96 5.32 19.07
CA GLU A 23 10.07 6.33 19.68
C GLU A 23 8.62 5.83 19.80
N GLY A 24 8.33 4.57 19.47
CA GLY A 24 7.00 3.97 19.58
C GLY A 24 6.04 4.31 18.44
N ILE A 25 6.47 5.08 17.45
CA ILE A 25 5.66 5.35 16.26
C ILE A 25 5.70 4.11 15.36
N ILE A 26 4.53 3.71 14.88
CA ILE A 26 4.37 2.53 14.04
C ILE A 26 3.81 2.97 12.68
N GLY A 27 4.48 2.54 11.60
CA GLY A 27 3.99 2.69 10.23
C GLY A 27 3.45 1.40 9.66
N LEU A 28 2.43 1.51 8.82
CA LEU A 28 1.81 0.40 8.12
C LEU A 28 1.69 0.71 6.63
N GLY A 29 2.09 -0.25 5.78
CA GLY A 29 1.89 -0.18 4.34
C GLY A 29 1.50 -1.52 3.77
N GLU A 30 0.81 -1.53 2.64
CA GLU A 30 0.32 -2.74 1.97
C GLU A 30 1.03 -2.95 0.63
N SER A 31 1.37 -4.20 0.33
CA SER A 31 1.84 -4.63 -0.99
C SER A 31 0.67 -5.10 -1.84
N GLY A 32 0.52 -4.49 -3.04
CA GLY A 32 -0.47 -4.86 -4.04
C GLY A 32 0.00 -5.90 -5.07
N ALA A 33 0.99 -6.72 -4.77
CA ALA A 33 1.53 -7.72 -5.70
C ALA A 33 0.60 -8.95 -5.82
N TRP A 34 -0.55 -8.78 -6.41
CA TRP A 34 -1.57 -9.83 -6.59
C TRP A 34 -1.01 -11.07 -7.30
N GLY A 35 -1.32 -12.24 -6.73
CA GLY A 35 -0.80 -13.53 -7.21
C GLY A 35 0.62 -13.87 -6.78
N PHE A 36 1.39 -12.90 -6.25
CA PHE A 36 2.79 -13.09 -5.84
C PHE A 36 3.05 -12.57 -4.43
N LEU A 37 2.10 -12.76 -3.52
CA LEU A 37 2.15 -12.24 -2.16
C LEU A 37 3.37 -12.77 -1.37
N ASP A 38 3.68 -14.05 -1.48
CA ASP A 38 4.82 -14.65 -0.80
C ASP A 38 6.15 -14.11 -1.30
N ALA A 39 6.28 -13.88 -2.60
CA ALA A 39 7.48 -13.27 -3.19
C ALA A 39 7.66 -11.82 -2.71
N SER A 40 6.57 -11.06 -2.62
CA SER A 40 6.60 -9.70 -2.07
C SER A 40 6.91 -9.69 -0.59
N ALA A 41 6.36 -10.62 0.18
CA ALA A 41 6.65 -10.79 1.61
C ALA A 41 8.14 -11.06 1.84
N GLN A 42 8.74 -12.00 1.07
CA GLN A 42 10.15 -12.31 1.15
C GLN A 42 11.04 -11.11 0.75
N ALA A 43 10.61 -10.31 -0.21
CA ALA A 43 11.32 -9.09 -0.58
C ALA A 43 11.30 -8.05 0.56
N ILE A 44 10.17 -7.87 1.27
CA ILE A 44 10.11 -7.01 2.47
C ILE A 44 11.08 -7.51 3.55
N GLU A 45 11.12 -8.82 3.81
CA GLU A 45 12.06 -9.41 4.78
C GLU A 45 13.52 -9.16 4.39
N THR A 46 13.84 -9.25 3.10
CA THR A 46 15.18 -8.95 2.59
C THR A 46 15.54 -7.48 2.82
N PHE A 47 14.66 -6.55 2.49
CA PHE A 47 14.87 -5.12 2.72
C PHE A 47 14.92 -4.74 4.21
N SER A 48 14.23 -5.48 5.07
CA SER A 48 14.21 -5.23 6.51
C SER A 48 15.60 -5.20 7.13
N GLN A 49 16.50 -6.07 6.66
CA GLN A 49 17.88 -6.15 7.12
C GLN A 49 18.65 -4.84 6.88
N TYR A 50 18.36 -4.17 5.77
CA TYR A 50 18.96 -2.88 5.46
C TYR A 50 18.31 -1.73 6.25
N LEU A 51 17.02 -1.83 6.53
CA LEU A 51 16.24 -0.75 7.17
C LEU A 51 16.48 -0.62 8.67
N ILE A 52 16.80 -1.71 9.38
CA ILE A 52 17.05 -1.67 10.82
C ILE A 52 18.19 -0.68 11.14
N GLY A 53 17.94 0.19 12.13
CA GLY A 53 18.85 1.24 12.58
C GLY A 53 18.85 2.50 11.72
N LYS A 54 18.15 2.53 10.57
CA LYS A 54 18.04 3.72 9.73
C LYS A 54 16.99 4.69 10.29
N ASP A 55 17.11 5.96 9.90
CA ASP A 55 16.10 6.97 10.18
C ASP A 55 14.92 6.82 9.20
N PRO A 56 13.69 6.55 9.68
CA PRO A 56 12.52 6.42 8.82
C PRO A 56 12.12 7.74 8.15
N MET A 57 12.71 8.87 8.53
CA MET A 57 12.45 10.17 7.91
C MET A 57 13.17 10.36 6.58
N ASP A 58 14.24 9.60 6.33
CA ASP A 58 15.03 9.63 5.09
C ASP A 58 14.36 8.83 3.96
N ILE A 59 13.06 9.03 3.75
CA ILE A 59 12.20 8.20 2.89
C ILE A 59 12.78 8.04 1.49
N GLU A 60 13.12 9.15 0.82
CA GLU A 60 13.65 9.11 -0.54
C GLU A 60 14.99 8.39 -0.62
N HIS A 61 15.88 8.62 0.34
CA HIS A 61 17.16 7.91 0.38
C HIS A 61 16.96 6.39 0.55
N LEU A 62 16.08 5.99 1.46
CA LEU A 62 15.77 4.57 1.69
C LEU A 62 15.12 3.94 0.46
N TRP A 63 14.19 4.64 -0.18
CA TRP A 63 13.55 4.20 -1.41
C TRP A 63 14.57 3.97 -2.52
N GLN A 64 15.43 4.96 -2.80
CA GLN A 64 16.46 4.88 -3.83
C GLN A 64 17.47 3.77 -3.56
N SER A 65 17.83 3.57 -2.30
CA SER A 65 18.76 2.50 -1.91
C SER A 65 18.15 1.11 -2.14
N MET A 66 16.89 0.90 -1.74
CA MET A 66 16.17 -0.36 -1.98
C MET A 66 15.92 -0.59 -3.47
N TYR A 67 15.58 0.46 -4.22
CA TYR A 67 15.35 0.37 -5.65
C TYR A 67 16.62 -0.05 -6.42
N ARG A 68 17.79 0.37 -5.95
CA ARG A 68 19.10 0.06 -6.57
C ARG A 68 19.79 -1.16 -5.97
N TYR A 69 19.19 -1.79 -4.97
CA TYR A 69 19.76 -2.91 -4.24
C TYR A 69 20.09 -4.10 -5.17
N SER A 70 19.29 -4.34 -6.20
CA SER A 70 19.46 -5.44 -7.15
C SER A 70 19.35 -4.96 -8.60
N HIS A 71 19.88 -5.75 -9.54
CA HIS A 71 19.77 -5.49 -10.97
C HIS A 71 18.35 -5.69 -11.51
N PHE A 72 17.61 -6.63 -10.94
CA PHE A 72 16.28 -7.01 -11.42
C PHE A 72 15.19 -6.47 -10.49
N ARG A 73 14.08 -6.06 -11.10
CA ARG A 73 12.88 -5.57 -10.45
C ARG A 73 11.70 -6.34 -11.02
N GLY A 74 10.53 -6.00 -10.63
CA GLY A 74 9.29 -6.61 -11.10
C GLY A 74 8.20 -6.38 -10.06
N ALA A 75 6.99 -6.82 -10.36
CA ALA A 75 5.81 -6.53 -9.55
C ALA A 75 5.97 -6.90 -8.06
N ALA A 76 6.56 -8.05 -7.75
CA ALA A 76 6.73 -8.49 -6.37
C ALA A 76 7.71 -7.60 -5.59
N ILE A 77 8.86 -7.25 -6.18
CA ILE A 77 9.87 -6.38 -5.56
C ILE A 77 9.35 -4.96 -5.44
N MET A 78 8.72 -4.43 -6.48
CA MET A 78 8.14 -3.08 -6.45
C MET A 78 6.96 -2.98 -5.48
N GLY A 79 6.15 -4.04 -5.35
CA GLY A 79 5.10 -4.13 -4.34
C GLY A 79 5.65 -4.08 -2.91
N ALA A 80 6.74 -4.80 -2.65
CA ALA A 80 7.43 -4.77 -1.37
C ALA A 80 8.00 -3.37 -1.05
N LEU A 81 8.66 -2.76 -2.04
CA LEU A 81 9.21 -1.42 -1.92
C LEU A 81 8.10 -0.38 -1.65
N SER A 82 6.99 -0.49 -2.37
CA SER A 82 5.81 0.37 -2.15
C SER A 82 5.22 0.21 -0.74
N ALA A 83 5.11 -1.03 -0.23
CA ALA A 83 4.62 -1.26 1.13
C ALA A 83 5.52 -0.62 2.19
N ILE A 84 6.84 -0.69 2.01
CA ILE A 84 7.79 -0.04 2.91
C ILE A 84 7.67 1.49 2.80
N ASP A 85 7.62 2.02 1.60
CA ASP A 85 7.48 3.47 1.35
C ASP A 85 6.21 4.03 2.00
N ILE A 86 5.06 3.38 1.81
CA ILE A 86 3.80 3.76 2.46
C ILE A 86 3.94 3.73 3.98
N ALA A 87 4.58 2.71 4.55
CA ALA A 87 4.80 2.63 6.00
C ALA A 87 5.71 3.76 6.52
N LEU A 88 6.73 4.15 5.76
CA LEU A 88 7.59 5.29 6.12
C LEU A 88 6.83 6.62 6.07
N TRP A 89 6.01 6.83 5.05
CA TRP A 89 5.13 8.00 4.98
C TRP A 89 4.10 8.01 6.11
N ASP A 90 3.55 6.86 6.50
CA ASP A 90 2.63 6.75 7.65
C ASP A 90 3.33 7.15 8.96
N ILE A 91 4.59 6.75 9.18
CA ILE A 91 5.41 7.21 10.30
C ILE A 91 5.57 8.73 10.25
N LYS A 92 5.94 9.28 9.09
CA LYS A 92 6.17 10.72 8.92
C LYS A 92 4.91 11.54 9.19
N GLY A 93 3.76 11.07 8.68
CA GLY A 93 2.47 11.70 8.96
C GLY A 93 2.12 11.71 10.45
N LYS A 94 2.32 10.60 11.15
CA LYS A 94 2.10 10.48 12.60
C LYS A 94 3.06 11.35 13.40
N TYR A 95 4.33 11.38 13.02
CA TYR A 95 5.33 12.21 13.68
C TYR A 95 4.99 13.71 13.63
N TYR A 96 4.57 14.21 12.46
CA TYR A 96 4.17 15.62 12.29
C TYR A 96 2.70 15.89 12.63
N ASN A 97 1.94 14.88 13.06
CA ASN A 97 0.49 14.97 13.27
C ASN A 97 -0.22 15.61 12.07
N ALA A 98 0.16 15.22 10.87
CA ALA A 98 -0.34 15.75 9.61
C ALA A 98 -0.78 14.61 8.66
N PRO A 99 -1.91 14.75 7.97
CA PRO A 99 -2.31 13.76 6.98
C PRO A 99 -1.34 13.78 5.78
N ILE A 100 -1.10 12.62 5.18
CA ILE A 100 -0.10 12.44 4.12
C ILE A 100 -0.33 13.38 2.93
N TRP A 101 -1.60 13.63 2.55
CA TRP A 101 -1.90 14.54 1.44
C TRP A 101 -1.38 15.97 1.68
N GLN A 102 -1.30 16.41 2.94
CA GLN A 102 -0.72 17.72 3.31
C GLN A 102 0.80 17.73 3.10
N LEU A 103 1.47 16.64 3.48
CA LEU A 103 2.91 16.49 3.30
C LEU A 103 3.31 16.34 1.82
N LEU A 104 2.40 15.84 0.98
CA LEU A 104 2.61 15.66 -0.46
C LEU A 104 2.18 16.87 -1.32
N GLY A 105 1.88 18.02 -0.71
CA GLY A 105 1.61 19.25 -1.46
C GLY A 105 0.16 19.73 -1.45
N GLY A 106 -0.74 19.06 -0.73
CA GLY A 106 -2.12 19.50 -0.55
C GLY A 106 -3.16 18.75 -1.39
N LYS A 107 -4.42 19.09 -1.20
CA LYS A 107 -5.54 18.46 -1.88
C LYS A 107 -5.70 18.95 -3.32
N CYS A 108 -5.88 18.01 -4.24
CA CYS A 108 -6.35 18.31 -5.60
C CYS A 108 -7.88 18.24 -5.71
N ARG A 109 -8.55 17.53 -4.80
CA ARG A 109 -10.02 17.33 -4.78
C ARG A 109 -10.47 16.86 -3.42
N ASP A 110 -11.75 17.05 -3.09
CA ASP A 110 -12.35 16.58 -1.83
C ASP A 110 -12.97 15.20 -1.94
N LYS A 111 -13.35 14.77 -3.15
CA LYS A 111 -13.95 13.47 -3.43
C LYS A 111 -13.31 12.83 -4.65
N VAL A 112 -13.19 11.51 -4.63
CA VAL A 112 -12.78 10.68 -5.76
C VAL A 112 -14.00 9.93 -6.26
N ARG A 113 -14.28 10.03 -7.58
CA ARG A 113 -15.31 9.21 -8.22
C ARG A 113 -14.88 7.75 -8.18
N VAL A 114 -15.75 6.89 -7.68
CA VAL A 114 -15.55 5.44 -7.63
C VAL A 114 -16.59 4.74 -8.53
N TYR A 115 -16.30 3.50 -8.91
CA TYR A 115 -17.25 2.63 -9.58
C TYR A 115 -17.63 1.47 -8.66
N ALA A 116 -18.82 0.90 -8.87
CA ALA A 116 -19.23 -0.31 -8.17
C ALA A 116 -18.68 -1.54 -8.90
N HIS A 117 -18.18 -2.51 -8.15
CA HIS A 117 -17.93 -3.86 -8.67
C HIS A 117 -19.28 -4.59 -8.79
N VAL A 118 -19.56 -5.06 -9.99
CA VAL A 118 -20.79 -5.80 -10.27
C VAL A 118 -20.41 -7.23 -10.65
N ASN A 119 -20.92 -8.20 -9.87
CA ASN A 119 -20.70 -9.62 -10.09
C ASN A 119 -22.06 -10.29 -10.36
N GLY A 120 -22.10 -11.25 -11.29
CA GLY A 120 -23.28 -12.06 -11.58
C GLY A 120 -22.87 -13.25 -12.43
N CYS A 121 -23.51 -14.42 -12.21
CA CYS A 121 -23.26 -15.62 -12.99
C CYS A 121 -24.03 -15.62 -14.31
N THR A 122 -25.09 -14.81 -14.42
CA THR A 122 -25.92 -14.65 -15.62
C THR A 122 -26.00 -13.19 -16.04
N VAL A 123 -26.41 -12.93 -17.27
CA VAL A 123 -26.60 -11.57 -17.78
C VAL A 123 -27.70 -10.84 -17.01
N GLU A 124 -28.77 -11.55 -16.65
CA GLU A 124 -29.87 -11.00 -15.88
C GLU A 124 -29.43 -10.53 -14.48
N GLU A 125 -28.65 -11.35 -13.76
CA GLU A 125 -28.09 -11.00 -12.47
C GLU A 125 -27.13 -9.78 -12.58
N GLN A 126 -26.31 -9.72 -13.63
CA GLN A 126 -25.42 -8.59 -13.86
C GLN A 126 -26.20 -7.30 -14.11
N VAL A 127 -27.29 -7.37 -14.89
CA VAL A 127 -28.18 -6.22 -15.14
C VAL A 127 -28.83 -5.76 -13.85
N GLU A 128 -29.38 -6.69 -13.04
CA GLU A 128 -29.99 -6.37 -11.74
C GLU A 128 -29.00 -5.67 -10.81
N HIS A 129 -27.77 -6.20 -10.67
CA HIS A 129 -26.74 -5.59 -9.85
C HIS A 129 -26.28 -4.22 -10.37
N CYS A 130 -26.24 -4.02 -11.69
CA CYS A 130 -25.98 -2.70 -12.28
C CYS A 130 -27.08 -1.69 -11.95
N LEU A 131 -28.34 -2.09 -12.04
CA LEU A 131 -29.47 -1.24 -11.70
C LEU A 131 -29.45 -0.86 -10.22
N LYS A 132 -29.19 -1.83 -9.34
CA LYS A 132 -29.03 -1.59 -7.91
C LYS A 132 -27.90 -0.61 -7.62
N ALA A 133 -26.71 -0.79 -8.23
CA ALA A 133 -25.60 0.14 -8.06
C ALA A 133 -25.98 1.57 -8.51
N LYS A 134 -26.78 1.70 -9.58
CA LYS A 134 -27.29 3.00 -10.05
C LYS A 134 -28.24 3.62 -9.02
N GLU A 135 -29.14 2.84 -8.41
CA GLU A 135 -30.05 3.28 -7.35
C GLU A 135 -29.29 3.74 -6.10
N GLU A 136 -28.16 3.07 -5.77
CA GLU A 136 -27.25 3.45 -4.68
C GLU A 136 -26.43 4.72 -4.99
N GLY A 137 -26.55 5.27 -6.20
CA GLY A 137 -25.93 6.54 -6.61
C GLY A 137 -24.59 6.39 -7.31
N TYR A 138 -24.14 5.18 -7.64
CA TYR A 138 -22.94 5.01 -8.45
C TYR A 138 -23.18 5.48 -9.89
N THR A 139 -22.22 6.18 -10.45
CA THR A 139 -22.26 6.69 -11.83
C THR A 139 -21.38 5.89 -12.80
N ALA A 140 -20.79 4.81 -12.31
CA ALA A 140 -19.97 3.88 -13.08
C ALA A 140 -20.03 2.49 -12.43
N VAL A 141 -19.93 1.45 -13.25
CA VAL A 141 -19.70 0.07 -12.85
C VAL A 141 -18.46 -0.47 -13.55
N GLY A 142 -17.80 -1.44 -12.96
CA GLY A 142 -16.60 -2.04 -13.53
C GLY A 142 -16.44 -3.50 -13.13
N HIS A 143 -15.55 -4.21 -13.87
CA HIS A 143 -15.30 -5.64 -13.68
C HIS A 143 -16.58 -6.49 -13.81
N ILE A 144 -17.34 -6.22 -14.86
CA ILE A 144 -18.44 -7.06 -15.29
C ILE A 144 -17.81 -8.30 -15.96
N ASN A 145 -17.92 -9.47 -15.31
CA ASN A 145 -17.36 -10.74 -15.79
C ASN A 145 -18.48 -11.65 -16.26
#